data_95ece9ba2b872cb5af5831187b006a9e
#
_entry.id   95ece9ba2b872cb5af5831187b006a9e
#
_cell.length_a   1.000
_cell.length_b   1.000
_cell.length_c   1.000
_cell.angle_alpha   90.00
_cell.angle_beta   90.00
_cell.angle_gamma   90.00
#
_symmetry.space_group_name_H-M   'P 1'
#
loop_
_entity.id
_entity.type
_entity.pdbx_description
1 polymer ?
#
loop_
_entity_poly.entity_id
_entity_poly.type
_entity_poly.pdbx_seq_one_letter_code
_entity_poly.pdbx_strand_id
1 'polypeptide(L)'
;MRRPRVVESTVAWSRRAGPFAVATLAVGFLVVMAVSGRVRESGQFVRFAAVGVLADPPARIDRVELGTASRRWIFRRAPGGWLTESDSRPVPAALATHLEDALKFLHVSGPIRVLERAEWSEHGLGEFGLDPPAYSAVLFREGRPVLRVAFGSENPQKVLQYVRVDGREQVLVMSRSMGREWEDVVAEATR
;
A
#
# COMPACT_ATOMS: atom_id res chain seq x y z
N MET A 1 -4.36 -93.81 20.16
CA MET A 1 -3.65 -93.13 19.05
C MET A 1 -4.47 -91.93 18.60
N ARG A 2 -4.09 -90.72 18.98
CA ARG A 2 -4.64 -89.46 18.47
C ARG A 2 -3.47 -88.49 18.22
N ARG A 3 -3.32 -88.08 17.00
CA ARG A 3 -2.33 -87.07 16.56
C ARG A 3 -2.74 -85.66 16.99
N PRO A 4 -1.84 -84.82 17.45
CA PRO A 4 -2.14 -83.43 17.68
C PRO A 4 -2.11 -82.63 16.33
N ARG A 5 -3.07 -81.73 16.22
CA ARG A 5 -3.17 -80.71 15.12
C ARG A 5 -2.20 -79.58 15.43
N VAL A 6 -1.30 -79.36 14.54
CA VAL A 6 -0.49 -78.13 14.54
C VAL A 6 -1.36 -77.00 13.91
N VAL A 7 -1.65 -76.00 14.72
CA VAL A 7 -2.17 -74.75 14.24
C VAL A 7 -1.13 -73.70 14.67
N GLU A 8 -0.34 -73.31 13.72
CA GLU A 8 0.59 -72.21 13.96
C GLU A 8 0.69 -71.27 12.76
N SER A 9 0.59 -69.99 13.13
CA SER A 9 1.24 -68.81 12.59
C SER A 9 0.70 -68.21 11.31
N THR A 10 -0.42 -67.51 11.45
CA THR A 10 -0.79 -66.45 10.47
C THR A 10 -0.92 -65.08 11.10
N VAL A 11 -0.60 -64.90 12.41
CA VAL A 11 -0.84 -63.62 13.17
C VAL A 11 0.39 -62.73 13.25
N ALA A 12 1.59 -63.22 12.90
CA ALA A 12 2.82 -62.48 13.09
C ALA A 12 3.18 -61.44 11.99
N TRP A 13 2.56 -61.52 10.83
CA TRP A 13 2.87 -60.63 9.69
C TRP A 13 2.10 -59.30 9.72
N SER A 14 0.91 -59.28 10.30
CA SER A 14 0.08 -58.06 10.36
C SER A 14 0.62 -56.97 11.32
N ARG A 15 1.37 -57.35 12.36
CA ARG A 15 1.92 -56.41 13.34
C ARG A 15 3.13 -55.61 12.84
N ARG A 16 3.84 -56.08 11.81
CA ARG A 16 5.02 -55.38 11.26
C ARG A 16 4.67 -54.50 10.04
N ALA A 17 3.52 -54.70 9.39
CA ALA A 17 3.09 -53.92 8.27
C ALA A 17 2.54 -52.53 8.65
N GLY A 18 2.00 -52.38 9.87
CA GLY A 18 1.45 -51.11 10.37
C GLY A 18 2.42 -49.92 10.32
N PRO A 19 3.61 -50.04 10.94
CA PRO A 19 4.57 -48.93 10.96
C PRO A 19 5.10 -48.56 9.57
N PHE A 20 5.26 -49.54 8.67
CA PHE A 20 5.68 -49.29 7.30
C PHE A 20 4.59 -48.56 6.48
N ALA A 21 3.32 -48.89 6.67
CA ALA A 21 2.20 -48.21 6.03
C ALA A 21 2.10 -46.75 6.48
N VAL A 22 2.27 -46.47 7.77
CA VAL A 22 2.28 -45.13 8.34
C VAL A 22 3.47 -44.32 7.80
N ALA A 23 4.66 -44.92 7.74
CA ALA A 23 5.85 -44.24 7.21
C ALA A 23 5.68 -43.89 5.70
N THR A 24 5.11 -44.80 4.92
CA THR A 24 4.84 -44.56 3.50
C THR A 24 3.82 -43.44 3.29
N LEU A 25 2.75 -43.41 4.10
CA LEU A 25 1.76 -42.33 4.08
C LEU A 25 2.37 -40.98 4.45
N ALA A 26 3.23 -40.95 5.50
CA ALA A 26 3.91 -39.75 5.92
C ALA A 26 4.86 -39.20 4.85
N VAL A 27 5.64 -40.06 4.19
CA VAL A 27 6.51 -39.67 3.09
C VAL A 27 5.68 -39.20 1.89
N GLY A 28 4.60 -39.88 1.53
CA GLY A 28 3.67 -39.46 0.49
C GLY A 28 3.08 -38.08 0.75
N PHE A 29 2.65 -37.83 1.98
CA PHE A 29 2.15 -36.51 2.41
C PHE A 29 3.22 -35.42 2.31
N LEU A 30 4.45 -35.69 2.75
CA LEU A 30 5.56 -34.73 2.64
C LEU A 30 5.91 -34.43 1.17
N VAL A 31 5.89 -35.43 0.30
CA VAL A 31 6.10 -35.24 -1.13
C VAL A 31 4.99 -34.39 -1.75
N VAL A 32 3.72 -34.67 -1.42
CA VAL A 32 2.59 -33.86 -1.88
C VAL A 32 2.70 -32.43 -1.36
N MET A 33 3.05 -32.22 -0.10
CA MET A 33 3.28 -30.86 0.44
C MET A 33 4.44 -30.15 -0.26
N ALA A 34 5.55 -30.84 -0.50
CA ALA A 34 6.71 -30.24 -1.18
C ALA A 34 6.40 -29.88 -2.63
N VAL A 35 5.67 -30.72 -3.35
CA VAL A 35 5.23 -30.46 -4.74
C VAL A 35 4.16 -29.37 -4.79
N SER A 36 3.18 -29.39 -3.89
CA SER A 36 2.13 -28.38 -3.80
C SER A 36 2.69 -27.01 -3.37
N GLY A 37 3.69 -26.99 -2.49
CA GLY A 37 4.40 -25.76 -2.10
C GLY A 37 5.17 -25.15 -3.27
N ARG A 38 5.86 -25.98 -4.08
CA ARG A 38 6.61 -25.50 -5.25
C ARG A 38 5.70 -24.98 -6.37
N VAL A 39 4.51 -25.56 -6.54
CA VAL A 39 3.55 -25.10 -7.56
C VAL A 39 2.94 -23.74 -7.20
N ARG A 40 2.90 -23.38 -5.91
CA ARG A 40 2.39 -22.07 -5.47
C ARG A 40 3.38 -20.92 -5.66
N GLU A 41 4.68 -21.17 -5.68
CA GLU A 41 5.69 -20.12 -5.82
C GLU A 41 5.90 -19.63 -7.26
N SER A 42 5.51 -20.40 -8.29
CA SER A 42 5.76 -20.05 -9.69
C SER A 42 4.74 -19.04 -10.29
N GLY A 43 3.67 -18.68 -9.57
CA GLY A 43 2.60 -17.85 -10.11
C GLY A 43 2.34 -16.55 -9.35
N GLN A 44 2.96 -16.35 -8.21
CA GLN A 44 2.78 -15.15 -7.38
C GLN A 44 3.97 -14.19 -7.47
N PHE A 45 4.41 -13.84 -8.66
CA PHE A 45 4.76 -12.44 -8.84
C PHE A 45 3.42 -11.69 -8.81
N VAL A 46 2.94 -11.37 -7.61
CA VAL A 46 1.98 -10.29 -7.45
C VAL A 46 2.71 -9.07 -8.04
N ARG A 47 2.43 -8.78 -9.30
CA ARG A 47 2.63 -7.43 -9.78
C ARG A 47 1.74 -6.62 -8.88
N PHE A 48 2.35 -5.93 -7.92
CA PHE A 48 1.65 -4.88 -7.19
C PHE A 48 1.24 -3.88 -8.27
N ALA A 49 0.04 -4.07 -8.80
CA ALA A 49 -0.60 -3.00 -9.50
C ALA A 49 -0.63 -1.87 -8.48
N ALA A 50 -0.05 -0.73 -8.83
CA ALA A 50 -0.11 0.44 -7.97
C ALA A 50 -1.58 0.71 -7.67
N VAL A 51 -1.99 0.45 -6.44
CA VAL A 51 -3.40 0.56 -5.99
C VAL A 51 -3.66 1.97 -5.48
N GLY A 52 -2.62 2.83 -5.53
CA GLY A 52 -2.65 4.19 -5.02
C GLY A 52 -3.54 5.13 -5.83
N VAL A 53 -3.73 6.32 -5.29
CA VAL A 53 -4.51 7.38 -5.97
C VAL A 53 -3.73 8.01 -7.12
N LEU A 54 -2.41 7.96 -7.09
CA LEU A 54 -1.53 8.38 -8.18
C LEU A 54 -1.29 7.20 -9.14
N ALA A 55 -1.87 7.26 -10.32
CA ALA A 55 -1.72 6.22 -11.35
C ALA A 55 -0.31 6.23 -11.98
N ASP A 56 0.26 7.41 -12.16
CA ASP A 56 1.59 7.57 -12.76
C ASP A 56 2.71 7.15 -11.82
N PRO A 57 3.79 6.53 -12.33
CA PRO A 57 4.98 6.26 -11.53
C PRO A 57 5.58 7.56 -10.96
N PRO A 58 6.00 7.59 -9.68
CA PRO A 58 6.59 8.78 -9.03
C PRO A 58 7.70 9.44 -9.82
N ALA A 59 8.55 8.65 -10.47
CA ALA A 59 9.65 9.15 -11.28
C ALA A 59 9.22 9.97 -12.53
N ARG A 60 7.96 9.87 -12.95
CA ARG A 60 7.41 10.65 -14.06
C ARG A 60 6.80 11.97 -13.63
N ILE A 61 6.67 12.20 -12.33
CA ILE A 61 6.19 13.48 -11.81
C ILE A 61 7.34 14.47 -11.88
N ASP A 62 7.16 15.51 -12.66
CA ASP A 62 8.19 16.52 -12.92
C ASP A 62 7.96 17.83 -12.16
N ARG A 63 6.74 18.06 -11.64
CA ARG A 63 6.40 19.24 -10.85
C ARG A 63 5.37 18.91 -9.79
N VAL A 64 5.55 19.49 -8.61
CA VAL A 64 4.63 19.41 -7.46
C VAL A 64 4.30 20.83 -7.03
N GLU A 65 3.02 21.15 -6.97
CA GLU A 65 2.53 22.38 -6.32
C GLU A 65 1.88 21.99 -5.00
N LEU A 66 2.38 22.51 -3.91
CA LEU A 66 1.87 22.28 -2.57
C LEU A 66 1.29 23.58 -2.03
N GLY A 67 0.08 23.52 -1.49
CA GLY A 67 -0.64 24.67 -0.98
C GLY A 67 -1.21 24.42 0.41
N THR A 68 -1.12 25.42 1.26
CA THR A 68 -1.89 25.58 2.50
C THR A 68 -2.80 26.78 2.38
N ALA A 69 -3.59 27.09 3.40
CA ALA A 69 -4.43 28.30 3.40
C ALA A 69 -3.64 29.61 3.20
N SER A 70 -2.36 29.64 3.61
CA SER A 70 -1.55 30.88 3.66
C SER A 70 -0.36 30.88 2.71
N ARG A 71 0.08 29.75 2.22
CA ARG A 71 1.31 29.64 1.42
C ARG A 71 1.16 28.64 0.31
N ARG A 72 1.98 28.84 -0.74
CA ARG A 72 2.11 27.94 -1.88
C ARG A 72 3.59 27.75 -2.20
N TRP A 73 3.99 26.50 -2.43
CA TRP A 73 5.33 26.13 -2.88
C TRP A 73 5.21 25.35 -4.19
N ILE A 74 6.18 25.55 -5.06
CA ILE A 74 6.26 24.86 -6.33
C ILE A 74 7.66 24.25 -6.42
N PHE A 75 7.70 22.94 -6.60
CA PHE A 75 8.91 22.16 -6.75
C PHE A 75 8.97 21.58 -8.16
N ARG A 76 10.11 21.66 -8.80
CA ARG A 76 10.34 21.11 -10.12
C ARG A 76 11.48 20.09 -10.07
N ARG A 77 11.28 18.96 -10.72
CA ARG A 77 12.31 17.94 -10.84
C ARG A 77 13.34 18.34 -11.89
N ALA A 78 14.63 18.17 -11.59
CA ALA A 78 15.74 18.41 -12.46
C ALA A 78 16.72 17.20 -12.42
N PRO A 79 17.69 17.09 -13.31
CA PRO A 79 18.64 15.97 -13.31
C PRO A 79 19.40 15.76 -12.00
N GLY A 80 19.58 16.82 -11.20
CA GLY A 80 20.27 16.78 -9.90
C GLY A 80 19.35 16.66 -8.69
N GLY A 81 18.04 16.47 -8.86
CA GLY A 81 17.05 16.41 -7.78
C GLY A 81 15.93 17.45 -7.93
N TRP A 82 15.34 17.86 -6.83
CA TRP A 82 14.28 18.85 -6.79
C TRP A 82 14.82 20.27 -6.65
N LEU A 83 14.20 21.20 -7.35
CA LEU A 83 14.44 22.64 -7.27
C LEU A 83 13.18 23.37 -6.83
N THR A 84 13.32 24.45 -6.10
CA THR A 84 12.25 25.42 -5.92
C THR A 84 12.04 26.18 -7.23
N GLU A 85 10.79 26.41 -7.63
CA GLU A 85 10.52 27.14 -8.89
C GLU A 85 10.79 28.64 -8.75
N SER A 86 10.67 29.22 -7.53
CA SER A 86 10.80 30.65 -7.30
C SER A 86 12.20 31.20 -7.59
N ASP A 87 13.24 30.45 -7.24
CA ASP A 87 14.63 30.89 -7.33
C ASP A 87 15.55 29.85 -7.97
N SER A 88 14.98 28.71 -8.42
CA SER A 88 15.69 27.59 -9.04
C SER A 88 16.80 27.01 -8.17
N ARG A 89 16.69 27.15 -6.85
CA ARG A 89 17.66 26.56 -5.91
C ARG A 89 17.36 25.10 -5.64
N PRO A 90 18.39 24.29 -5.42
CA PRO A 90 18.18 22.92 -4.93
C PRO A 90 17.44 22.95 -3.59
N VAL A 91 16.42 22.09 -3.46
CA VAL A 91 15.75 21.91 -2.17
C VAL A 91 16.68 21.17 -1.20
N PRO A 92 16.56 21.38 0.12
CA PRO A 92 17.29 20.59 1.11
C PRO A 92 17.08 19.10 0.94
N ALA A 93 18.08 18.28 1.26
CA ALA A 93 18.03 16.83 1.07
C ALA A 93 16.85 16.18 1.81
N ALA A 94 16.54 16.65 3.03
CA ALA A 94 15.39 16.18 3.80
C ALA A 94 14.07 16.42 3.05
N LEU A 95 13.87 17.64 2.53
CA LEU A 95 12.68 17.98 1.75
C LEU A 95 12.57 17.15 0.47
N ALA A 96 13.70 16.93 -0.22
CA ALA A 96 13.72 16.08 -1.42
C ALA A 96 13.31 14.63 -1.08
N THR A 97 13.79 14.09 0.02
CA THR A 97 13.42 12.74 0.50
C THR A 97 11.92 12.66 0.79
N HIS A 98 11.38 13.60 1.56
CA HIS A 98 9.94 13.64 1.86
C HIS A 98 9.08 13.78 0.61
N LEU A 99 9.51 14.58 -0.39
CA LEU A 99 8.80 14.67 -1.67
C LEU A 99 8.75 13.33 -2.41
N GLU A 100 9.87 12.61 -2.48
CA GLU A 100 9.90 11.29 -3.13
C GLU A 100 9.04 10.26 -2.39
N ASP A 101 9.12 10.22 -1.06
CA ASP A 101 8.33 9.30 -0.24
C ASP A 101 6.84 9.64 -0.30
N ALA A 102 6.47 10.92 -0.25
CA ALA A 102 5.09 11.38 -0.40
C ALA A 102 4.49 10.96 -1.76
N LEU A 103 5.23 11.11 -2.87
CA LEU A 103 4.82 10.66 -4.19
C LEU A 103 4.69 9.13 -4.25
N LYS A 104 5.66 8.41 -3.66
CA LYS A 104 5.64 6.96 -3.59
C LYS A 104 4.42 6.45 -2.81
N PHE A 105 4.12 7.04 -1.66
CA PHE A 105 2.93 6.66 -0.88
C PHE A 105 1.63 6.91 -1.65
N LEU A 106 1.49 8.03 -2.36
CA LEU A 106 0.33 8.26 -3.23
C LEU A 106 0.21 7.21 -4.34
N HIS A 107 1.32 6.66 -4.83
CA HIS A 107 1.33 5.66 -5.89
C HIS A 107 1.01 4.25 -5.39
N VAL A 108 1.48 3.88 -4.19
CA VAL A 108 1.34 2.51 -3.68
C VAL A 108 0.22 2.31 -2.67
N SER A 109 -0.28 3.39 -2.04
CA SER A 109 -1.28 3.29 -0.98
C SER A 109 -2.68 3.50 -1.52
N GLY A 110 -3.50 2.45 -1.48
CA GLY A 110 -4.93 2.54 -1.76
C GLY A 110 -5.73 3.03 -0.55
N PRO A 111 -6.98 3.48 -0.77
CA PRO A 111 -7.88 3.85 0.30
C PRO A 111 -8.26 2.63 1.15
N ILE A 112 -8.31 2.81 2.46
CA ILE A 112 -8.80 1.81 3.43
C ILE A 112 -10.32 1.76 3.37
N ARG A 113 -10.96 2.92 3.16
CA ARG A 113 -12.39 3.05 2.95
C ARG A 113 -12.66 4.16 1.94
N VAL A 114 -13.72 4.02 1.19
CA VAL A 114 -14.27 5.03 0.30
C VAL A 114 -15.62 5.44 0.85
N LEU A 115 -15.84 6.71 1.09
CA LEU A 115 -17.13 7.27 1.49
C LEU A 115 -17.82 7.77 0.22
N GLU A 116 -18.93 7.17 -0.11
CA GLU A 116 -19.75 7.62 -1.23
C GLU A 116 -20.47 8.94 -0.88
N ARG A 117 -20.93 9.66 -1.89
CA ARG A 117 -21.57 10.96 -1.70
C ARG A 117 -22.71 10.91 -0.68
N ALA A 118 -23.51 9.86 -0.69
CA ALA A 118 -24.62 9.68 0.25
C ALA A 118 -24.15 9.60 1.72
N GLU A 119 -22.92 9.12 1.97
CA GLU A 119 -22.39 8.96 3.33
C GLU A 119 -21.82 10.26 3.92
N TRP A 120 -21.36 11.19 3.09
CA TRP A 120 -20.70 12.40 3.57
C TRP A 120 -21.46 13.69 3.28
N SER A 121 -22.41 13.71 2.32
CA SER A 121 -23.05 14.94 1.88
C SER A 121 -23.93 15.61 2.95
N GLU A 122 -24.51 14.84 3.87
CA GLU A 122 -25.32 15.37 4.97
C GLU A 122 -24.48 16.17 5.98
N HIS A 123 -23.21 15.82 6.13
CA HIS A 123 -22.28 16.46 7.06
C HIS A 123 -21.47 17.59 6.41
N GLY A 124 -21.35 17.56 5.10
CA GLY A 124 -20.51 18.50 4.34
C GLY A 124 -19.01 18.21 4.46
N LEU A 125 -18.25 18.74 3.53
CA LEU A 125 -16.79 18.53 3.48
C LEU A 125 -16.05 19.17 4.65
N GLY A 126 -16.63 20.18 5.29
CA GLY A 126 -16.04 20.85 6.45
C GLY A 126 -15.83 19.93 7.66
N GLU A 127 -16.76 18.97 7.89
CA GLU A 127 -16.62 18.00 8.98
C GLU A 127 -15.41 17.10 8.84
N PHE A 128 -15.03 16.82 7.59
CA PHE A 128 -13.84 16.03 7.24
C PHE A 128 -12.57 16.89 7.13
N GLY A 129 -12.65 18.21 7.42
CA GLY A 129 -11.54 19.13 7.26
C GLY A 129 -11.10 19.32 5.81
N LEU A 130 -11.99 19.06 4.85
CA LEU A 130 -11.74 19.16 3.42
C LEU A 130 -12.27 20.47 2.79
N ASP A 131 -12.91 21.29 3.58
CA ASP A 131 -13.40 22.61 3.17
C ASP A 131 -13.32 23.62 4.33
N PRO A 132 -12.24 24.42 4.44
CA PRO A 132 -11.01 24.36 3.62
C PRO A 132 -10.11 23.17 4.00
N PRO A 133 -9.34 22.59 3.06
CA PRO A 133 -8.40 21.53 3.37
C PRO A 133 -7.19 22.09 4.16
N ALA A 134 -6.59 21.23 5.00
CA ALA A 134 -5.38 21.58 5.74
C ALA A 134 -4.23 21.90 4.77
N TYR A 135 -4.08 21.10 3.75
CA TYR A 135 -3.15 21.33 2.64
C TYR A 135 -3.63 20.57 1.38
N SER A 136 -3.09 20.96 0.24
CA SER A 136 -3.40 20.32 -1.04
C SER A 136 -2.15 20.19 -1.90
N ALA A 137 -2.11 19.16 -2.74
CA ALA A 137 -1.05 18.97 -3.71
C ALA A 137 -1.62 18.81 -5.12
N VAL A 138 -0.93 19.40 -6.10
CA VAL A 138 -1.17 19.20 -7.51
C VAL A 138 0.10 18.63 -8.14
N LEU A 139 -0.02 17.49 -8.77
CA LEU A 139 1.09 16.77 -9.40
C LEU A 139 0.99 16.91 -10.91
N PHE A 140 2.13 17.15 -11.54
CA PHE A 140 2.22 17.36 -12.98
C PHE A 140 3.18 16.35 -13.62
N ARG A 141 2.86 16.02 -14.85
CA ARG A 141 3.70 15.28 -15.77
C ARG A 141 3.70 15.99 -17.11
N GLU A 142 4.89 16.35 -17.62
CA GLU A 142 5.05 17.06 -18.90
C GLU A 142 4.16 18.31 -18.99
N GLY A 143 4.13 19.08 -17.88
CA GLY A 143 3.34 20.31 -17.77
C GLY A 143 1.82 20.13 -17.63
N ARG A 144 1.31 18.89 -17.60
CA ARG A 144 -0.12 18.59 -17.42
C ARG A 144 -0.41 18.11 -16.00
N PRO A 145 -1.45 18.64 -15.34
CA PRO A 145 -1.85 18.13 -14.03
C PRO A 145 -2.40 16.70 -14.19
N VAL A 146 -1.83 15.76 -13.44
CA VAL A 146 -2.23 14.35 -13.44
C VAL A 146 -2.97 13.94 -12.17
N LEU A 147 -2.78 14.70 -11.08
CA LEU A 147 -3.49 14.47 -9.82
C LEU A 147 -3.64 15.80 -9.07
N ARG A 148 -4.83 16.05 -8.53
CA ARG A 148 -5.09 17.07 -7.53
C ARG A 148 -5.66 16.37 -6.30
N VAL A 149 -5.01 16.55 -5.16
CA VAL A 149 -5.39 15.90 -3.92
C VAL A 149 -5.45 16.92 -2.79
N ALA A 150 -6.51 16.86 -2.00
CA ALA A 150 -6.71 17.68 -0.80
C ALA A 150 -6.72 16.77 0.43
N PHE A 151 -6.05 17.21 1.48
CA PHE A 151 -5.89 16.49 2.73
C PHE A 151 -6.68 17.19 3.82
N GLY A 152 -7.59 16.46 4.43
CA GLY A 152 -8.45 16.93 5.49
C GLY A 152 -7.96 16.54 6.88
N SER A 153 -8.90 16.46 7.82
CA SER A 153 -8.62 16.09 9.21
C SER A 153 -8.27 14.60 9.36
N GLU A 154 -7.68 14.29 10.51
CA GLU A 154 -7.48 12.92 10.96
C GLU A 154 -8.78 12.38 11.57
N ASN A 155 -8.92 11.04 11.56
CA ASN A 155 -9.97 10.39 12.33
C ASN A 155 -9.69 10.52 13.85
N PRO A 156 -10.68 10.27 14.73
CA PRO A 156 -10.51 10.39 16.19
C PRO A 156 -9.36 9.56 16.78
N GLN A 157 -9.04 8.41 16.15
CA GLN A 157 -7.94 7.53 16.57
C GLN A 157 -6.57 7.97 16.04
N LYS A 158 -6.52 9.01 15.19
CA LYS A 158 -5.29 9.55 14.55
C LYS A 158 -4.48 8.53 13.74
N VAL A 159 -5.15 7.51 13.21
CA VAL A 159 -4.53 6.47 12.37
C VAL A 159 -4.94 6.56 10.90
N LEU A 160 -6.01 7.31 10.60
CA LEU A 160 -6.55 7.54 9.28
C LEU A 160 -6.71 9.04 9.02
N GLN A 161 -6.71 9.43 7.76
CA GLN A 161 -6.91 10.80 7.31
C GLN A 161 -7.90 10.84 6.15
N TYR A 162 -8.76 11.84 6.13
CA TYR A 162 -9.70 12.08 5.05
C TYR A 162 -8.98 12.78 3.89
N VAL A 163 -9.22 12.29 2.70
CA VAL A 163 -8.56 12.79 1.49
C VAL A 163 -9.59 12.92 0.38
N ARG A 164 -9.49 13.99 -0.40
CA ARG A 164 -10.30 14.20 -1.60
C ARG A 164 -9.41 14.29 -2.82
N VAL A 165 -9.82 13.60 -3.88
CA VAL A 165 -9.19 13.69 -5.19
C VAL A 165 -10.10 14.48 -6.11
N ASP A 166 -9.55 15.50 -6.79
CA ASP A 166 -10.31 16.30 -7.74
C ASP A 166 -10.87 15.42 -8.87
N GLY A 167 -12.10 15.73 -9.31
CA GLY A 167 -12.80 14.91 -10.29
C GLY A 167 -13.43 13.63 -9.74
N ARG A 168 -13.28 13.32 -8.43
CA ARG A 168 -14.01 12.23 -7.76
C ARG A 168 -15.03 12.80 -6.78
N GLU A 169 -16.21 12.20 -6.75
CA GLU A 169 -17.25 12.60 -5.79
C GLU A 169 -17.02 12.00 -4.40
N GLN A 170 -16.22 10.96 -4.31
CA GLN A 170 -15.97 10.24 -3.08
C GLN A 170 -14.96 10.98 -2.18
N VAL A 171 -15.12 10.79 -0.87
CA VAL A 171 -14.09 11.07 0.13
C VAL A 171 -13.35 9.77 0.45
N LEU A 172 -12.04 9.79 0.33
CA LEU A 172 -11.19 8.65 0.60
C LEU A 172 -10.71 8.68 2.05
N VAL A 173 -10.72 7.54 2.71
CA VAL A 173 -10.12 7.36 4.04
C VAL A 173 -8.80 6.63 3.83
N MET A 174 -7.70 7.33 4.04
CA MET A 174 -6.34 6.86 3.77
C MET A 174 -5.59 6.59 5.08
N SER A 175 -4.51 5.81 4.99
CA SER A 175 -3.59 5.68 6.12
C SER A 175 -2.98 7.04 6.49
N ARG A 176 -2.89 7.33 7.78
CA ARG A 176 -2.26 8.55 8.30
C ARG A 176 -0.79 8.69 7.88
N SER A 177 -0.08 7.57 7.66
CA SER A 177 1.31 7.58 7.22
C SER A 177 1.49 8.33 5.89
N MET A 178 0.54 8.18 4.96
CA MET A 178 0.59 8.88 3.67
C MET A 178 0.48 10.41 3.86
N GLY A 179 -0.45 10.87 4.69
CA GLY A 179 -0.62 12.30 4.94
C GLY A 179 0.55 12.90 5.72
N ARG A 180 1.18 12.12 6.61
CA ARG A 180 2.33 12.57 7.40
C ARG A 180 3.51 12.98 6.51
N GLU A 181 3.81 12.23 5.46
CA GLU A 181 4.88 12.60 4.52
C GLU A 181 4.62 13.96 3.88
N TRP A 182 3.37 14.26 3.53
CA TRP A 182 3.02 15.58 2.98
C TRP A 182 3.11 16.68 4.03
N GLU A 183 2.78 16.41 5.29
CA GLU A 183 2.98 17.36 6.39
C GLU A 183 4.46 17.64 6.62
N ASP A 184 5.31 16.63 6.54
CA ASP A 184 6.75 16.77 6.65
C ASP A 184 7.31 17.61 5.48
N VAL A 185 6.77 17.43 4.25
CA VAL A 185 7.08 18.33 3.12
C VAL A 185 6.69 19.78 3.43
N VAL A 186 5.49 20.02 3.99
CA VAL A 186 5.05 21.38 4.38
C VAL A 186 5.96 21.94 5.46
N ALA A 187 6.28 21.14 6.48
CA ALA A 187 7.12 21.58 7.60
C ALA A 187 8.54 21.97 7.13
N GLU A 188 9.16 21.14 6.29
CA GLU A 188 10.49 21.42 5.73
C GLU A 188 10.48 22.62 4.76
N ALA A 189 9.44 22.75 3.93
CA ALA A 189 9.30 23.88 3.02
C ALA A 189 9.04 25.24 3.73
N THR A 190 8.69 25.19 5.00
CA THR A 190 8.39 26.40 5.79
C THR A 190 9.60 26.91 6.57
N ARG A 191 10.63 26.08 6.76
CA ARG A 191 11.91 26.43 7.42
C ARG A 191 12.75 27.35 6.57
#